data_35d70cdc8fc3eda92385e008c04283ee
#
_entry.id   35d70cdc8fc3eda92385e008c04283ee
#
_cell.length_a   1.000
_cell.length_b   1.000
_cell.length_c   1.000
_cell.angle_alpha   90.00
_cell.angle_beta   90.00
_cell.angle_gamma   90.00
#
_symmetry.space_group_name_H-M   'P 1'
#
loop_
_entity.id
_entity.type
_entity.pdbx_description
1 polymer ?
#
loop_
_entity_poly.entity_id
_entity_poly.type
_entity_poly.pdbx_seq_one_letter_code
_entity_poly.pdbx_strand_id
1 'polypeptide(L)'
;MEYLKREEIFEYVKKQYGTVPEYLWETSPKSAVLRHKNGKWYAVLMQVEKSRLGLKEEGIVDVINVKCEPDMVGLLTQTYGFLPGYHMNKKYWITMLLDGTVSEAKILDFLDMSYDLIDGKI
;
A
#
# COMPACT_ATOMS: atom_id res chain seq x y z
N MET A 1 -6.28 10.45 17.68
CA MET A 1 -6.92 9.89 16.50
C MET A 1 -6.29 8.56 16.15
N GLU A 2 -7.10 7.55 15.99
CA GLU A 2 -6.59 6.22 15.64
C GLU A 2 -6.55 6.05 14.12
N TYR A 3 -5.52 5.36 13.66
CA TYR A 3 -5.38 5.02 12.27
C TYR A 3 -4.69 3.66 12.15
N LEU A 4 -4.86 3.03 11.00
CA LEU A 4 -4.33 1.70 10.75
C LEU A 4 -2.81 1.75 10.64
N LYS A 5 -2.14 1.01 11.52
CA LYS A 5 -0.68 0.93 11.55
C LYS A 5 -0.20 -0.26 10.73
N ARG A 6 1.07 -0.20 10.30
CA ARG A 6 1.64 -1.27 9.50
C ARG A 6 1.59 -2.63 10.19
N GLU A 7 1.81 -2.67 11.51
CA GLU A 7 1.76 -3.91 12.28
C GLU A 7 0.36 -4.54 12.23
N GLU A 8 -0.67 -3.71 12.24
CA GLU A 8 -2.05 -4.18 12.14
C GLU A 8 -2.36 -4.73 10.75
N ILE A 9 -1.77 -4.12 9.71
CA ILE A 9 -1.88 -4.63 8.34
C ILE A 9 -1.21 -6.00 8.24
N PHE A 10 -0.02 -6.15 8.81
CA PHE A 10 0.69 -7.43 8.81
C PHE A 10 -0.13 -8.51 9.51
N GLU A 11 -0.76 -8.18 10.61
CA GLU A 11 -1.61 -9.13 11.32
C GLU A 11 -2.85 -9.50 10.50
N TYR A 12 -3.46 -8.51 9.86
CA TYR A 12 -4.62 -8.71 9.01
C TYR A 12 -4.31 -9.69 7.86
N VAL A 13 -3.23 -9.45 7.12
CA VAL A 13 -2.89 -10.31 5.96
C VAL A 13 -2.44 -11.69 6.39
N LYS A 14 -1.87 -11.82 7.58
CA LYS A 14 -1.51 -13.11 8.14
C LYS A 14 -2.76 -13.94 8.42
N LYS A 15 -3.77 -13.34 9.03
CA LYS A 15 -5.03 -14.02 9.34
C LYS A 15 -5.85 -14.28 8.09
N GLN A 16 -5.91 -13.32 7.20
CA GLN A 16 -6.76 -13.39 6.01
C GLN A 16 -6.17 -14.27 4.91
N TYR A 17 -4.87 -14.20 4.70
CA TYR A 17 -4.20 -14.82 3.56
C TYR A 17 -3.02 -15.70 3.91
N GLY A 18 -2.61 -15.73 5.17
CA GLY A 18 -1.40 -16.44 5.57
C GLY A 18 -0.12 -15.74 5.12
N THR A 19 -0.21 -14.46 4.73
CA THR A 19 0.94 -13.70 4.26
C THR A 19 1.85 -13.30 5.39
N VAL A 20 3.16 -13.47 5.18
CA VAL A 20 4.20 -13.00 6.10
C VAL A 20 5.03 -11.96 5.34
N PRO A 21 5.26 -10.77 5.92
CA PRO A 21 6.02 -9.74 5.22
C PRO A 21 7.46 -10.16 4.95
N GLU A 22 7.97 -9.74 3.79
CA GLU A 22 9.35 -10.02 3.38
C GLU A 22 10.11 -8.71 3.28
N TYR A 23 11.32 -8.68 3.82
CA TYR A 23 12.19 -7.50 3.82
C TYR A 23 13.35 -7.77 2.88
N LEU A 24 13.24 -7.24 1.65
CA LEU A 24 14.16 -7.57 0.56
C LEU A 24 15.34 -6.59 0.41
N TRP A 25 15.28 -5.44 1.05
CA TRP A 25 16.26 -4.36 0.81
C TRP A 25 17.01 -3.97 2.07
N GLU A 26 18.32 -4.12 2.05
CA GLU A 26 19.17 -3.70 3.17
C GLU A 26 19.18 -2.18 3.34
N THR A 27 19.14 -1.45 2.22
CA THR A 27 19.16 0.01 2.24
C THR A 27 17.80 0.63 2.58
N SER A 28 16.76 -0.20 2.65
CA SER A 28 15.43 0.24 3.01
C SER A 28 14.79 -0.79 3.94
N PRO A 29 15.29 -0.89 5.19
CA PRO A 29 14.91 -1.99 6.10
C PRO A 29 13.46 -1.96 6.56
N LYS A 30 12.76 -0.84 6.36
CA LYS A 30 11.34 -0.73 6.69
C LYS A 30 10.42 -1.05 5.52
N SER A 31 10.97 -1.29 4.34
CA SER A 31 10.17 -1.67 3.17
C SER A 31 9.84 -3.15 3.25
N ALA A 32 8.55 -3.47 3.22
CA ALA A 32 8.05 -4.83 3.36
C ALA A 32 7.16 -5.19 2.18
N VAL A 33 7.41 -6.36 1.60
CA VAL A 33 6.64 -6.89 0.47
C VAL A 33 5.66 -7.93 0.97
N LEU A 34 4.42 -7.84 0.48
CA LEU A 34 3.40 -8.84 0.72
C LEU A 34 3.14 -9.60 -0.57
N ARG A 35 3.38 -10.91 -0.56
CA ARG A 35 3.22 -11.74 -1.75
C ARG A 35 1.95 -12.56 -1.70
N HIS A 36 1.31 -12.67 -2.86
CA HIS A 36 0.25 -13.62 -3.09
C HIS A 36 0.83 -15.04 -3.11
N LYS A 37 0.01 -16.04 -2.91
CA LYS A 37 0.41 -17.45 -2.98
C LYS A 37 1.08 -17.81 -4.30
N ASN A 38 0.73 -17.09 -5.39
CA ASN A 38 1.33 -17.30 -6.71
C ASN A 38 2.72 -16.64 -6.85
N GLY A 39 3.24 -16.01 -5.79
CA GLY A 39 4.55 -15.39 -5.78
C GLY A 39 4.58 -13.93 -6.22
N LYS A 40 3.48 -13.41 -6.73
CA LYS A 40 3.42 -12.00 -7.17
C LYS A 40 3.18 -11.06 -5.99
N TRP A 41 3.70 -9.85 -6.09
CA TRP A 41 3.49 -8.82 -5.06
C TRP A 41 2.08 -8.25 -5.17
N TYR A 42 1.38 -8.14 -4.06
CA TYR A 42 0.10 -7.44 -4.04
C TYR A 42 0.10 -6.21 -3.14
N ALA A 43 1.13 -6.04 -2.33
CA ALA A 43 1.30 -4.83 -1.54
C ALA A 43 2.77 -4.63 -1.18
N VAL A 44 3.16 -3.36 -1.04
CA VAL A 44 4.49 -2.98 -0.54
C VAL A 44 4.31 -1.84 0.45
N LEU A 45 4.74 -2.05 1.68
CA LEU A 45 4.71 -1.02 2.72
C LEU A 45 6.08 -0.36 2.81
N MET A 46 6.11 0.96 2.92
CA MET A 46 7.35 1.73 2.96
C MET A 46 7.23 2.88 3.96
N GLN A 47 8.39 3.36 4.42
CA GLN A 47 8.47 4.63 5.14
C GLN A 47 9.09 5.63 4.18
N VAL A 48 8.44 6.79 4.02
CA VAL A 48 8.85 7.78 3.03
C VAL A 48 8.82 9.18 3.65
N GLU A 49 9.80 10.01 3.30
CA GLU A 49 9.72 11.42 3.64
C GLU A 49 8.57 12.06 2.87
N LYS A 50 7.73 12.80 3.56
CA LYS A 50 6.55 13.43 2.94
C LYS A 50 6.90 14.31 1.76
N SER A 51 8.04 15.00 1.81
CA SER A 51 8.50 15.84 0.71
C SER A 51 8.72 15.06 -0.59
N ARG A 52 9.11 13.80 -0.49
CA ARG A 52 9.32 12.95 -1.67
C ARG A 52 8.02 12.53 -2.32
N LEU A 53 6.91 12.65 -1.60
CA LEU A 53 5.58 12.38 -2.11
C LEU A 53 4.90 13.63 -2.67
N GLY A 54 5.61 14.76 -2.68
CA GLY A 54 5.06 16.03 -3.12
C GLY A 54 4.18 16.70 -2.07
N LEU A 55 4.22 16.23 -0.84
CA LEU A 55 3.48 16.84 0.27
C LEU A 55 4.27 18.00 0.84
N LYS A 56 3.56 19.05 1.28
CA LYS A 56 4.19 20.25 1.83
C LYS A 56 4.67 20.08 3.26
N GLU A 57 4.13 19.10 3.95
CA GLU A 57 4.48 18.83 5.34
C GLU A 57 5.84 18.14 5.43
N GLU A 58 6.49 18.30 6.57
CA GLU A 58 7.74 17.62 6.86
C GLU A 58 7.49 16.34 7.65
N GLY A 59 8.48 15.47 7.64
CA GLY A 59 8.46 14.25 8.44
C GLY A 59 8.35 13.00 7.59
N ILE A 60 8.30 11.87 8.28
CA ILE A 60 8.23 10.55 7.67
C ILE A 60 6.83 10.00 7.85
N VAL A 61 6.32 9.34 6.83
CA VAL A 61 5.01 8.69 6.87
C VAL A 61 5.11 7.27 6.36
N ASP A 62 4.36 6.37 6.97
CA ASP A 62 4.19 5.03 6.44
C ASP A 62 3.19 5.08 5.29
N VAL A 63 3.48 4.35 4.23
CA VAL A 63 2.58 4.24 3.09
C VAL A 63 2.42 2.78 2.71
N ILE A 64 1.32 2.47 2.04
CA ILE A 64 1.10 1.17 1.43
C ILE A 64 0.81 1.35 -0.05
N ASN A 65 1.54 0.61 -0.88
CA ASN A 65 1.30 0.53 -2.31
C ASN A 65 0.49 -0.72 -2.58
N VAL A 66 -0.58 -0.59 -3.36
CA VAL A 66 -1.39 -1.74 -3.77
C VAL A 66 -1.64 -1.67 -5.26
N LYS A 67 -1.85 -2.83 -5.87
CA LYS A 67 -2.15 -2.91 -7.29
C LYS A 67 -3.58 -2.47 -7.56
N CYS A 68 -3.80 -1.84 -8.71
CA CYS A 68 -5.09 -1.24 -9.01
C CYS A 68 -5.31 -1.20 -10.52
N GLU A 69 -6.56 -1.25 -10.93
CA GLU A 69 -6.92 -1.07 -12.34
C GLU A 69 -6.57 0.36 -12.79
N PRO A 70 -6.05 0.55 -14.01
CA PRO A 70 -5.63 1.87 -14.49
C PRO A 70 -6.70 2.94 -14.39
N ASP A 71 -7.96 2.60 -14.71
CA ASP A 71 -9.06 3.56 -14.63
C ASP A 71 -9.28 4.06 -13.21
N MET A 72 -9.14 3.17 -12.24
CA MET A 72 -9.28 3.54 -10.83
C MET A 72 -8.09 4.36 -10.34
N VAL A 73 -6.89 4.08 -10.84
CA VAL A 73 -5.71 4.87 -10.49
C VAL A 73 -5.94 6.34 -10.80
N GLY A 74 -6.44 6.62 -12.01
CA GLY A 74 -6.73 8.00 -12.43
C GLY A 74 -7.74 8.70 -11.55
N LEU A 75 -8.77 7.99 -11.11
CA LEU A 75 -9.79 8.56 -10.24
C LEU A 75 -9.30 8.74 -8.80
N LEU A 76 -8.64 7.73 -8.25
CA LEU A 76 -8.21 7.73 -6.85
C LEU A 76 -7.13 8.76 -6.58
N THR A 77 -6.21 8.98 -7.52
CA THR A 77 -5.12 9.95 -7.30
C THR A 77 -5.60 11.39 -7.24
N GLN A 78 -6.88 11.64 -7.54
CA GLN A 78 -7.49 12.94 -7.33
C GLN A 78 -8.09 13.07 -5.92
N THR A 79 -8.08 12.01 -5.15
CA THR A 79 -8.62 11.98 -3.79
C THR A 79 -7.50 12.16 -2.78
N TYR A 80 -7.73 13.00 -1.78
CA TYR A 80 -6.73 13.25 -0.74
C TYR A 80 -6.35 11.95 -0.02
N GLY A 81 -5.04 11.73 0.14
CA GLY A 81 -4.53 10.52 0.78
C GLY A 81 -4.12 9.43 -0.20
N PHE A 82 -4.50 9.58 -1.49
CA PHE A 82 -4.12 8.65 -2.55
C PHE A 82 -3.14 9.33 -3.50
N LEU A 83 -2.06 8.62 -3.84
CA LEU A 83 -0.98 9.14 -4.67
C LEU A 83 -0.63 8.12 -5.75
N PRO A 84 0.00 8.56 -6.85
CA PRO A 84 0.55 7.59 -7.82
C PRO A 84 1.55 6.65 -7.13
N GLY A 85 1.64 5.43 -7.58
CA GLY A 85 2.47 4.41 -6.96
C GLY A 85 3.91 4.86 -6.79
N TYR A 86 4.36 5.00 -5.55
CA TYR A 86 5.71 5.46 -5.23
C TYR A 86 6.70 4.32 -5.47
N HIS A 87 7.67 4.56 -6.34
CA HIS A 87 8.64 3.54 -6.80
C HIS A 87 8.00 2.32 -7.45
N MET A 88 6.75 2.43 -7.88
CA MET A 88 6.03 1.37 -8.55
C MET A 88 5.57 1.86 -9.93
N ASN A 89 5.08 0.93 -10.75
CA ASN A 89 4.49 1.29 -12.04
C ASN A 89 3.21 2.11 -11.79
N LYS A 90 3.25 3.38 -12.13
CA LYS A 90 2.18 4.33 -11.80
C LYS A 90 0.88 4.09 -12.56
N LYS A 91 0.91 3.23 -13.58
CA LYS A 91 -0.29 2.86 -14.32
C LYS A 91 -1.14 1.84 -13.56
N TYR A 92 -0.49 0.98 -12.76
CA TYR A 92 -1.13 -0.17 -12.12
C TYR A 92 -1.05 -0.16 -10.59
N TRP A 93 -0.44 0.86 -10.00
CA TRP A 93 -0.25 0.92 -8.56
C TRP A 93 -0.65 2.27 -7.99
N ILE A 94 -1.21 2.23 -6.78
CA ILE A 94 -1.51 3.46 -6.03
C ILE A 94 -0.83 3.39 -4.67
N THR A 95 -0.57 4.56 -4.12
CA THR A 95 0.00 4.71 -2.78
C THR A 95 -1.05 5.33 -1.88
N MET A 96 -1.28 4.72 -0.72
CA MET A 96 -2.17 5.26 0.30
C MET A 96 -1.35 5.67 1.52
N LEU A 97 -1.65 6.84 2.08
CA LEU A 97 -1.00 7.30 3.31
C LEU A 97 -1.57 6.55 4.51
N LEU A 98 -0.69 6.10 5.40
CA LEU A 98 -1.09 5.41 6.63
C LEU A 98 -1.00 6.39 7.82
N ASP A 99 -1.63 7.54 7.68
CA ASP A 99 -1.59 8.61 8.69
C ASP A 99 -3.00 9.02 9.17
N GLY A 100 -4.00 8.22 8.83
CA GLY A 100 -5.39 8.50 9.18
C GLY A 100 -6.15 9.25 8.11
N THR A 101 -5.48 9.72 7.05
CA THR A 101 -6.13 10.42 5.95
C THR A 101 -7.11 9.53 5.19
N VAL A 102 -6.70 8.28 4.95
CA VAL A 102 -7.55 7.26 4.33
C VAL A 102 -8.09 6.39 5.45
N SER A 103 -9.40 6.12 5.43
CA SER A 103 -10.02 5.31 6.48
C SER A 103 -9.47 3.89 6.49
N GLU A 104 -9.45 3.28 7.66
CA GLU A 104 -9.01 1.91 7.85
C GLU A 104 -9.77 0.95 6.93
N ALA A 105 -11.10 1.11 6.85
CA ALA A 105 -11.93 0.27 5.99
C ALA A 105 -11.54 0.37 4.53
N LYS A 106 -11.24 1.57 4.03
CA LYS A 106 -10.83 1.76 2.64
C LYS A 106 -9.46 1.15 2.36
N ILE A 107 -8.53 1.29 3.30
CA ILE A 107 -7.19 0.70 3.14
C ILE A 107 -7.33 -0.81 3.00
N LEU A 108 -8.10 -1.46 3.88
CA LEU A 108 -8.29 -2.90 3.83
C LEU A 108 -9.06 -3.35 2.58
N ASP A 109 -10.05 -2.56 2.15
CA ASP A 109 -10.80 -2.87 0.93
C ASP A 109 -9.88 -2.85 -0.31
N PHE A 110 -9.04 -1.84 -0.44
CA PHE A 110 -8.11 -1.76 -1.58
C PHE A 110 -7.01 -2.81 -1.50
N LEU A 111 -6.60 -3.17 -0.30
CA LEU A 111 -5.65 -4.25 -0.09
C LEU A 111 -6.25 -5.58 -0.58
N ASP A 112 -7.49 -5.86 -0.20
CA ASP A 112 -8.20 -7.06 -0.62
C ASP A 112 -8.46 -7.07 -2.12
N MET A 113 -8.81 -5.93 -2.71
CA MET A 113 -8.98 -5.80 -4.16
C MET A 113 -7.68 -6.11 -4.89
N SER A 114 -6.55 -5.63 -4.36
CA SER A 114 -5.23 -5.91 -4.95
C SER A 114 -4.93 -7.40 -4.92
N TYR A 115 -5.21 -8.05 -3.80
CA TYR A 115 -5.01 -9.49 -3.67
C TYR A 115 -5.82 -10.25 -4.73
N ASP A 116 -7.10 -9.90 -4.86
CA ASP A 116 -7.99 -10.56 -5.82
C ASP A 116 -7.59 -10.28 -7.26
N LEU A 117 -7.14 -9.08 -7.56
CA LEU A 117 -6.69 -8.69 -8.89
C LEU A 117 -5.46 -9.51 -9.31
N ILE A 118 -4.52 -9.70 -8.40
CA ILE A 118 -3.33 -10.50 -8.63
C ILE A 118 -3.69 -11.98 -8.81
N ASP A 119 -4.72 -12.43 -8.13
CA ASP A 119 -5.19 -13.82 -8.22
C ASP A 119 -5.97 -14.10 -9.52
N GLY A 120 -6.30 -13.05 -10.28
CA GLY A 120 -7.04 -13.20 -11.52
C GLY A 120 -8.53 -13.43 -11.34
N LYS A 121 -9.09 -13.02 -10.21
CA LYS A 121 -10.52 -13.18 -9.93
C LYS A 121 -11.38 -12.04 -10.46
N ILE A 122 -10.74 -11.00 -10.95
CA ILE A 122 -11.43 -9.81 -11.44
C ILE A 122 -11.22 -9.67 -12.93
#